data_23579a72f76acfb0ccff05e5202e18e9
#
_entry.id   23579a72f76acfb0ccff05e5202e18e9
#
_cell.length_a   1.000
_cell.length_b   1.000
_cell.length_c   1.000
_cell.angle_alpha   90.00
_cell.angle_beta   90.00
_cell.angle_gamma   90.00
#
_symmetry.space_group_name_H-M   'P 1'
#
loop_
_entity.id
_entity.type
_entity.pdbx_description
1 polymer ?
#
loop_
_entity_poly.entity_id
_entity_poly.type
_entity_poly.pdbx_seq_one_letter_code
_entity_poly.pdbx_strand_id
1 'polypeptide(L)'
;MRFTNEARKYLLGFHNQRRMETHGDLSAYRNELGKSREIAMRVAGLLAIAESENSQPDEINEDQTKRAVDIVKFCQQKLMNEIKTGRILSLNEFRTQLLKVLQDKENKEETMRELGRSGYRKEEIEEVVATYNKIFEIVVTKGKRGRSSRILRLRQPATE
;
A
#
# COMPACT_ATOMS: atom_id res chain seq x y z
N MET A 1 -3.51 -25.03 -11.05
CA MET A 1 -2.62 -25.19 -9.86
C MET A 1 -3.44 -25.10 -8.59
N ARG A 2 -3.32 -26.04 -7.67
CA ARG A 2 -4.08 -26.09 -6.41
C ARG A 2 -3.11 -26.20 -5.23
N PHE A 3 -3.49 -25.68 -4.09
CA PHE A 3 -2.74 -25.88 -2.84
C PHE A 3 -3.14 -27.23 -2.22
N THR A 4 -2.17 -27.97 -1.69
CA THR A 4 -2.44 -29.13 -0.83
C THR A 4 -3.21 -28.71 0.43
N ASN A 5 -3.82 -29.64 1.14
CA ASN A 5 -4.57 -29.34 2.36
C ASN A 5 -3.66 -28.75 3.45
N GLU A 6 -2.44 -29.27 3.59
CA GLU A 6 -1.42 -28.79 4.52
C GLU A 6 -1.01 -27.35 4.19
N ALA A 7 -0.75 -27.07 2.90
CA ALA A 7 -0.42 -25.74 2.41
C ALA A 7 -1.53 -24.72 2.70
N ARG A 8 -2.80 -25.11 2.48
CA ARG A 8 -3.97 -24.25 2.80
C ARG A 8 -4.08 -23.97 4.29
N LYS A 9 -3.90 -25.00 5.12
CA LYS A 9 -3.94 -24.88 6.58
C LYS A 9 -2.84 -23.91 7.08
N TYR A 10 -1.64 -24.02 6.53
CA TYR A 10 -0.52 -23.15 6.84
C TYR A 10 -0.82 -21.69 6.45
N LEU A 11 -1.32 -21.45 5.22
CA LEU A 11 -1.71 -20.10 4.77
C LEU A 11 -2.83 -19.48 5.61
N LEU A 12 -3.77 -20.28 6.08
CA LEU A 12 -4.84 -19.81 6.97
C LEU A 12 -4.27 -19.39 8.32
N GLY A 13 -3.36 -20.19 8.89
CA GLY A 13 -2.63 -19.84 10.12
C GLY A 13 -1.88 -18.52 9.98
N PHE A 14 -1.12 -18.38 8.90
CA PHE A 14 -0.41 -17.14 8.59
C PHE A 14 -1.35 -15.94 8.43
N HIS A 15 -2.47 -16.10 7.74
CA HIS A 15 -3.47 -15.03 7.59
C HIS A 15 -4.04 -14.58 8.94
N ASN A 16 -4.42 -15.53 9.79
CA ASN A 16 -4.97 -15.24 11.11
C ASN A 16 -3.95 -14.53 12.00
N GLN A 17 -2.69 -14.99 12.00
CA GLN A 17 -1.60 -14.33 12.70
C GLN A 17 -1.45 -12.87 12.23
N ARG A 18 -1.37 -12.63 10.92
CA ARG A 18 -1.24 -11.27 10.37
C ARG A 18 -2.44 -10.39 10.71
N ARG A 19 -3.64 -10.95 10.69
CA ARG A 19 -4.84 -10.22 11.10
C ARG A 19 -4.76 -9.77 12.56
N MET A 20 -4.32 -10.63 13.46
CA MET A 20 -4.13 -10.26 14.87
C MET A 20 -3.08 -9.16 15.02
N GLU A 21 -1.93 -9.30 14.39
CA GLU A 21 -0.85 -8.31 14.41
C GLU A 21 -1.29 -6.93 13.89
N THR A 22 -2.06 -6.90 12.79
CA THR A 22 -2.58 -5.64 12.21
C THR A 22 -3.76 -5.03 12.98
N HIS A 23 -4.37 -5.75 13.90
CA HIS A 23 -5.32 -5.20 14.86
C HIS A 23 -4.67 -4.81 16.19
N GLY A 24 -3.44 -5.27 16.47
CA GLY A 24 -2.63 -4.98 17.64
C GLY A 24 -1.44 -4.08 17.31
N ASP A 25 -0.26 -4.57 17.65
CA ASP A 25 1.01 -3.83 17.64
C ASP A 25 1.40 -3.26 16.27
N LEU A 26 0.97 -3.91 15.18
CA LEU A 26 1.26 -3.50 13.81
C LEU A 26 0.09 -2.79 13.13
N SER A 27 -0.84 -2.21 13.89
CA SER A 27 -2.01 -1.51 13.34
C SER A 27 -1.63 -0.32 12.44
N ALA A 28 -0.50 0.34 12.71
CA ALA A 28 0.04 1.41 11.88
C ALA A 28 0.45 0.95 10.48
N TYR A 29 0.73 -0.35 10.30
CA TYR A 29 1.17 -0.95 9.04
C TYR A 29 0.07 -1.80 8.37
N ARG A 30 -1.19 -1.57 8.72
CA ARG A 30 -2.32 -2.37 8.21
C ARG A 30 -2.41 -2.41 6.70
N ASN A 31 -2.15 -1.29 6.03
CA ASN A 31 -2.23 -1.20 4.58
C ASN A 31 -1.10 -2.01 3.92
N GLU A 32 0.11 -1.93 4.46
CA GLU A 32 1.32 -2.59 3.96
C GLU A 32 1.27 -4.10 4.20
N LEU A 33 0.60 -4.53 5.25
CA LEU A 33 0.50 -5.94 5.65
C LEU A 33 -0.81 -6.62 5.21
N GLY A 34 -1.81 -5.85 4.79
CA GLY A 34 -3.16 -6.37 4.50
C GLY A 34 -3.23 -7.42 3.41
N LYS A 35 -2.31 -7.38 2.43
CA LYS A 35 -2.24 -8.31 1.31
C LYS A 35 -1.26 -9.46 1.49
N SER A 36 -0.70 -9.65 2.70
CA SER A 36 0.36 -10.64 2.97
C SER A 36 0.03 -12.04 2.46
N ARG A 37 -1.20 -12.52 2.69
CA ARG A 37 -1.65 -13.84 2.25
C ARG A 37 -1.66 -13.94 0.72
N GLU A 38 -2.21 -12.96 0.04
CA GLU A 38 -2.30 -12.95 -1.43
C GLU A 38 -0.91 -12.96 -2.06
N ILE A 39 0.01 -12.17 -1.53
CA ILE A 39 1.40 -12.14 -1.99
C ILE A 39 2.07 -13.50 -1.74
N ALA A 40 1.89 -14.11 -0.55
CA ALA A 40 2.44 -15.42 -0.25
C ALA A 40 1.91 -16.52 -1.20
N MET A 41 0.62 -16.47 -1.56
CA MET A 41 0.05 -17.39 -2.52
C MET A 41 0.68 -17.25 -3.92
N ARG A 42 0.90 -16.02 -4.37
CA ARG A 42 1.56 -15.76 -5.67
C ARG A 42 3.02 -16.22 -5.67
N VAL A 43 3.77 -15.94 -4.60
CA VAL A 43 5.16 -16.36 -4.46
C VAL A 43 5.24 -17.91 -4.41
N ALA A 44 4.35 -18.58 -3.68
CA ALA A 44 4.31 -20.04 -3.63
C ALA A 44 4.03 -20.64 -5.02
N GLY A 45 3.14 -20.03 -5.80
CA GLY A 45 2.89 -20.42 -7.18
C GLY A 45 4.13 -20.27 -8.07
N LEU A 46 4.87 -19.17 -7.93
CA LEU A 46 6.11 -18.96 -8.68
C LEU A 46 7.20 -19.98 -8.28
N LEU A 47 7.33 -20.31 -6.99
CA LEU A 47 8.25 -21.34 -6.52
C LEU A 47 7.89 -22.71 -7.08
N ALA A 48 6.60 -23.06 -7.07
CA ALA A 48 6.14 -24.32 -7.64
C ALA A 48 6.47 -24.44 -9.14
N ILE A 49 6.27 -23.37 -9.91
CA ILE A 49 6.64 -23.34 -11.34
C ILE A 49 8.15 -23.48 -11.52
N ALA A 50 8.95 -22.74 -10.74
CA ALA A 50 10.41 -22.75 -10.86
C ALA A 50 11.04 -24.08 -10.50
N GLU A 51 10.41 -24.89 -9.65
CA GLU A 51 10.88 -26.19 -9.20
C GLU A 51 10.30 -27.36 -9.99
N SER A 52 9.31 -27.10 -10.82
CA SER A 52 8.71 -28.14 -11.67
C SER A 52 9.55 -28.35 -12.93
N GLU A 53 9.89 -29.60 -13.20
CA GLU A 53 10.53 -29.98 -14.46
C GLU A 53 9.58 -29.77 -15.66
N ASN A 54 8.28 -29.83 -15.42
CA ASN A 54 7.22 -29.53 -16.38
C ASN A 54 6.61 -28.16 -16.01
N SER A 55 6.64 -27.20 -16.90
CA SER A 55 6.20 -25.81 -16.72
C SER A 55 4.81 -25.58 -16.08
N GLN A 56 4.10 -26.62 -15.68
CA GLN A 56 2.77 -26.58 -15.06
C GLN A 56 2.68 -27.57 -13.89
N PRO A 57 3.07 -27.17 -12.68
CA PRO A 57 2.84 -28.00 -11.50
C PRO A 57 1.34 -28.08 -11.20
N ASP A 58 0.85 -29.28 -10.88
CA ASP A 58 -0.55 -29.51 -10.53
C ASP A 58 -0.87 -28.96 -9.14
N GLU A 59 0.06 -29.11 -8.21
CA GLU A 59 -0.12 -28.73 -6.80
C GLU A 59 1.03 -27.91 -6.24
N ILE A 60 0.68 -27.06 -5.26
CA ILE A 60 1.62 -26.29 -4.43
C ILE A 60 1.65 -26.99 -3.08
N ASN A 61 2.82 -27.43 -2.66
CA ASN A 61 3.01 -28.17 -1.42
C ASN A 61 3.27 -27.25 -0.21
N GLU A 62 3.32 -27.83 0.99
CA GLU A 62 3.52 -27.11 2.23
C GLU A 62 4.89 -26.44 2.30
N ASP A 63 5.96 -27.09 1.80
CA ASP A 63 7.31 -26.55 1.83
C ASP A 63 7.44 -25.28 0.97
N GLN A 64 6.94 -25.30 -0.26
CA GLN A 64 6.89 -24.13 -1.13
C GLN A 64 6.10 -22.98 -0.48
N THR A 65 5.01 -23.33 0.21
CA THR A 65 4.18 -22.37 0.91
C THR A 65 4.90 -21.75 2.12
N LYS A 66 5.64 -22.55 2.90
CA LYS A 66 6.46 -22.06 4.03
C LYS A 66 7.53 -21.08 3.55
N ARG A 67 8.27 -21.45 2.53
CA ARG A 67 9.31 -20.60 1.93
C ARG A 67 8.73 -19.31 1.37
N ALA A 68 7.58 -19.37 0.71
CA ALA A 68 6.88 -18.18 0.23
C ALA A 68 6.49 -17.24 1.37
N VAL A 69 5.96 -17.77 2.46
CA VAL A 69 5.62 -17.00 3.67
C VAL A 69 6.85 -16.35 4.29
N ASP A 70 7.98 -17.07 4.35
CA ASP A 70 9.23 -16.54 4.90
C ASP A 70 9.79 -15.40 4.04
N ILE A 71 9.74 -15.53 2.70
CA ILE A 71 10.09 -14.45 1.77
C ILE A 71 9.21 -13.22 2.02
N VAL A 72 7.90 -13.40 2.14
CA VAL A 72 6.97 -12.28 2.39
C VAL A 72 7.24 -11.63 3.74
N LYS A 73 7.46 -12.40 4.80
CA LYS A 73 7.84 -11.88 6.13
C LYS A 73 9.12 -11.05 6.07
N PHE A 74 10.14 -11.56 5.38
CA PHE A 74 11.41 -10.85 5.21
C PHE A 74 11.24 -9.51 4.48
N CYS A 75 10.52 -9.51 3.34
CA CYS A 75 10.26 -8.29 2.57
C CYS A 75 9.46 -7.27 3.39
N GLN A 76 8.45 -7.71 4.12
CA GLN A 76 7.64 -6.84 4.97
C GLN A 76 8.45 -6.28 6.16
N GLN A 77 9.32 -7.08 6.76
CA GLN A 77 10.20 -6.60 7.83
C GLN A 77 11.16 -5.52 7.31
N LYS A 78 11.71 -5.70 6.11
CA LYS A 78 12.53 -4.68 5.46
C LYS A 78 11.73 -3.41 5.19
N LEU A 79 10.53 -3.53 4.62
CA LEU A 79 9.65 -2.38 4.39
C LEU A 79 9.32 -1.63 5.69
N MET A 80 8.94 -2.34 6.75
CA MET A 80 8.66 -1.71 8.06
C MET A 80 9.88 -1.00 8.63
N ASN A 81 11.08 -1.56 8.44
CA ASN A 81 12.32 -0.91 8.88
C ASN A 81 12.59 0.38 8.08
N GLU A 82 12.37 0.37 6.75
CA GLU A 82 12.52 1.56 5.93
C GLU A 82 11.50 2.66 6.31
N ILE A 83 10.26 2.28 6.62
CA ILE A 83 9.25 3.21 7.14
C ILE A 83 9.70 3.78 8.50
N LYS A 84 10.12 2.93 9.45
CA LYS A 84 10.59 3.35 10.78
C LYS A 84 11.79 4.29 10.72
N THR A 85 12.69 4.09 9.76
CA THR A 85 13.86 4.96 9.56
C THR A 85 13.54 6.24 8.77
N GLY A 86 12.27 6.45 8.39
CA GLY A 86 11.85 7.62 7.62
C GLY A 86 12.28 7.63 6.16
N ARG A 87 12.79 6.51 5.65
CA ARG A 87 13.16 6.39 4.22
C ARG A 87 11.95 6.20 3.31
N ILE A 88 10.91 5.53 3.83
CA ILE A 88 9.62 5.38 3.18
C ILE A 88 8.56 5.79 4.19
N LEU A 89 7.70 6.71 3.82
CA LEU A 89 6.57 7.12 4.65
C LEU A 89 5.43 6.09 4.51
N SER A 90 4.81 5.76 5.64
CA SER A 90 3.52 5.07 5.58
C SER A 90 2.46 6.00 4.96
N LEU A 91 1.40 5.43 4.40
CA LEU A 91 0.32 6.22 3.81
C LEU A 91 -0.29 7.22 4.81
N ASN A 92 -0.33 6.87 6.08
CA ASN A 92 -0.82 7.74 7.15
C ASN A 92 0.13 8.90 7.46
N GLU A 93 1.42 8.66 7.50
CA GLU A 93 2.45 9.69 7.67
C GLU A 93 2.48 10.63 6.48
N PHE A 94 2.40 10.08 5.27
CA PHE A 94 2.30 10.85 4.03
C PHE A 94 1.06 11.76 4.03
N ARG A 95 -0.12 11.22 4.44
CA ARG A 95 -1.34 12.02 4.67
C ARG A 95 -1.07 13.18 5.64
N THR A 96 -0.41 12.91 6.76
CA THR A 96 -0.14 13.92 7.79
C THR A 96 0.77 15.02 7.26
N GLN A 97 1.77 14.67 6.45
CA GLN A 97 2.63 15.67 5.79
C GLN A 97 1.86 16.51 4.78
N LEU A 98 1.02 15.91 3.93
CA LEU A 98 0.17 16.64 2.99
C LEU A 98 -0.80 17.57 3.70
N LEU A 99 -1.38 17.14 4.83
CA LEU A 99 -2.25 17.98 5.65
C LEU A 99 -1.51 19.23 6.12
N LYS A 100 -0.30 19.10 6.67
CA LYS A 100 0.51 20.25 7.11
C LYS A 100 0.78 21.21 5.96
N VAL A 101 1.27 20.67 4.82
CA VAL A 101 1.57 21.50 3.64
C VAL A 101 0.35 22.29 3.17
N LEU A 102 -0.84 21.69 3.15
CA LEU A 102 -2.05 22.39 2.70
C LEU A 102 -2.61 23.34 3.78
N GLN A 103 -2.46 23.01 5.07
CA GLN A 103 -2.89 23.88 6.17
C GLN A 103 -2.08 25.18 6.23
N ASP A 104 -0.79 25.11 5.86
CA ASP A 104 0.11 26.27 5.81
C ASP A 104 -0.18 27.20 4.61
N LYS A 105 -1.03 26.76 3.66
CA LYS A 105 -1.43 27.58 2.50
C LYS A 105 -2.71 28.38 2.81
N GLU A 106 -2.73 29.62 2.37
CA GLU A 106 -3.83 30.56 2.59
C GLU A 106 -5.20 30.01 2.13
N ASN A 107 -5.24 29.34 0.97
CA ASN A 107 -6.46 28.76 0.41
C ASN A 107 -6.62 27.25 0.73
N LYS A 108 -5.71 26.67 1.54
CA LYS A 108 -5.68 25.23 1.84
C LYS A 108 -5.64 24.34 0.58
N GLU A 109 -4.98 24.84 -0.46
CA GLU A 109 -4.82 24.15 -1.74
C GLU A 109 -3.41 24.35 -2.32
N GLU A 110 -2.95 23.38 -3.16
CA GLU A 110 -1.69 23.48 -3.87
C GLU A 110 -1.77 22.72 -5.20
N THR A 111 -1.03 23.19 -6.21
CA THR A 111 -1.00 22.51 -7.50
C THR A 111 -0.22 21.20 -7.42
N MET A 112 -0.65 20.17 -8.16
CA MET A 112 0.08 18.90 -8.27
C MET A 112 1.51 19.09 -8.79
N ARG A 113 1.75 20.16 -9.56
CA ARG A 113 3.08 20.51 -10.07
C ARG A 113 4.00 21.02 -8.96
N GLU A 114 3.52 21.89 -8.08
CA GLU A 114 4.31 22.44 -6.97
C GLU A 114 4.58 21.35 -5.92
N LEU A 115 3.58 20.50 -5.64
CA LEU A 115 3.79 19.31 -4.79
C LEU A 115 4.86 18.38 -5.37
N GLY A 116 4.87 18.16 -6.69
CA GLY A 116 5.92 17.40 -7.36
C GLY A 116 7.32 18.04 -7.24
N ARG A 117 7.42 19.38 -7.31
CA ARG A 117 8.68 20.11 -7.07
C ARG A 117 9.17 20.00 -5.62
N SER A 118 8.24 19.86 -4.68
CA SER A 118 8.53 19.63 -3.26
C SER A 118 8.84 18.16 -2.93
N GLY A 119 8.94 17.29 -3.95
CA GLY A 119 9.35 15.90 -3.80
C GLY A 119 8.21 14.89 -3.61
N TYR A 120 6.95 15.33 -3.65
CA TYR A 120 5.80 14.44 -3.55
C TYR A 120 5.50 13.77 -4.88
N ARG A 121 5.40 12.44 -4.90
CA ARG A 121 5.08 11.69 -6.13
C ARG A 121 3.58 11.74 -6.40
N LYS A 122 3.23 11.89 -7.66
CA LYS A 122 1.85 12.00 -8.11
C LYS A 122 1.01 10.77 -7.71
N GLU A 123 1.57 9.59 -7.88
CA GLU A 123 0.92 8.30 -7.58
C GLU A 123 0.61 8.18 -6.08
N GLU A 124 1.52 8.61 -5.22
CA GLU A 124 1.35 8.62 -3.76
C GLU A 124 0.26 9.60 -3.33
N ILE A 125 0.21 10.79 -3.96
CA ILE A 125 -0.85 11.77 -3.70
C ILE A 125 -2.22 11.20 -4.12
N GLU A 126 -2.31 10.59 -5.31
CA GLU A 126 -3.55 9.99 -5.82
C GLU A 126 -4.03 8.85 -4.92
N GLU A 127 -3.13 8.02 -4.39
CA GLU A 127 -3.44 6.96 -3.43
C GLU A 127 -3.99 7.52 -2.10
N VAL A 128 -3.37 8.57 -1.56
CA VAL A 128 -3.86 9.25 -0.35
C VAL A 128 -5.24 9.86 -0.59
N VAL A 129 -5.46 10.51 -1.72
CA VAL A 129 -6.77 11.10 -2.05
C VAL A 129 -7.84 10.02 -2.21
N ALA A 130 -7.53 8.90 -2.84
CA ALA A 130 -8.45 7.77 -2.97
C ALA A 130 -8.83 7.18 -1.60
N THR A 131 -7.84 7.03 -0.71
CA THR A 131 -8.04 6.45 0.63
C THR A 131 -8.73 7.42 1.59
N TYR A 132 -8.37 8.69 1.54
CA TYR A 132 -8.87 9.74 2.45
C TYR A 132 -9.74 10.76 1.72
N ASN A 133 -10.65 10.30 0.87
CA ASN A 133 -11.51 11.12 0.00
C ASN A 133 -12.47 12.05 0.75
N LYS A 134 -12.67 11.85 2.07
CA LYS A 134 -13.42 12.77 2.94
C LYS A 134 -12.61 14.00 3.34
N ILE A 135 -11.27 13.94 3.24
CA ILE A 135 -10.36 14.99 3.67
C ILE A 135 -9.80 15.74 2.45
N PHE A 136 -9.45 15.03 1.41
CA PHE A 136 -8.78 15.57 0.23
C PHE A 136 -9.65 15.42 -1.03
N GLU A 137 -9.44 16.32 -1.97
CA GLU A 137 -9.94 16.20 -3.32
C GLU A 137 -8.97 16.78 -4.35
N ILE A 138 -8.98 16.21 -5.55
CA ILE A 138 -8.25 16.75 -6.70
C ILE A 138 -9.24 17.44 -7.62
N VAL A 139 -9.06 18.72 -7.84
CA VAL A 139 -9.89 19.55 -8.72
C VAL A 139 -9.12 19.85 -9.99
N VAL A 140 -9.78 19.71 -11.13
CA VAL A 140 -9.22 20.10 -12.43
C VAL A 140 -9.73 21.47 -12.80
N THR A 141 -8.83 22.43 -12.89
CA THR A 141 -9.16 23.82 -13.29
C THR A 141 -8.69 24.07 -14.73
N LYS A 142 -9.51 24.77 -15.52
CA LYS A 142 -9.09 25.25 -16.85
C LYS A 142 -8.30 26.54 -16.67
N GLY A 143 -7.02 26.52 -16.98
CA GLY A 143 -6.18 27.72 -16.99
C GLY A 143 -6.50 28.67 -18.15
N LYS A 144 -6.11 29.93 -18.03
CA LYS A 144 -6.35 31.02 -19.00
C LYS A 144 -5.86 30.75 -20.45
N ARG A 145 -5.01 29.73 -20.66
CA ARG A 145 -4.45 29.34 -21.98
C ARG A 145 -4.88 27.93 -22.41
N GLY A 146 -6.04 27.43 -21.94
CA GLY A 146 -6.56 26.12 -22.32
C GLY A 146 -5.85 24.89 -21.70
N ARG A 147 -4.78 25.09 -20.92
CA ARG A 147 -4.13 23.98 -20.18
C ARG A 147 -4.86 23.74 -18.88
N SER A 148 -5.31 22.50 -18.67
CA SER A 148 -5.87 22.09 -17.38
C SER A 148 -4.78 22.00 -16.33
N SER A 149 -5.04 22.54 -15.13
CA SER A 149 -4.23 22.36 -13.93
C SER A 149 -4.96 21.47 -12.94
N ARG A 150 -4.23 20.56 -12.29
CA ARG A 150 -4.76 19.71 -11.22
C ARG A 150 -4.31 20.29 -9.89
N ILE A 151 -5.27 20.55 -9.03
CA ILE A 151 -5.07 21.18 -7.71
C ILE A 151 -5.53 20.17 -6.66
N LEU A 152 -4.66 19.89 -5.68
CA LEU A 152 -5.02 19.19 -4.46
C LEU A 152 -5.52 20.22 -3.43
N ARG A 153 -6.68 19.98 -2.84
CA ARG A 153 -7.19 20.82 -1.76
C ARG A 153 -7.82 20.03 -0.62
N LEU A 154 -7.93 20.68 0.52
CA LEU A 154 -8.72 20.15 1.64
C LEU A 154 -10.20 20.37 1.36
N ARG A 155 -11.02 19.34 1.58
CA ARG A 155 -12.48 19.49 1.55
C ARG A 155 -12.90 20.37 2.71
N GLN A 156 -13.71 21.37 2.43
CA GLN A 156 -14.39 22.13 3.47
C GLN A 156 -15.44 21.21 4.12
N PRO A 157 -15.56 21.20 5.46
CA PRO A 157 -16.69 20.55 6.10
C PRO A 157 -17.98 21.13 5.49
N ALA A 158 -18.92 20.25 5.12
CA ALA A 158 -20.24 20.71 4.69
C ALA A 158 -20.79 21.61 5.81
N THR A 159 -21.00 22.89 5.52
CA THR A 159 -21.77 23.79 6.39
C THR A 159 -23.20 23.26 6.35
N GLU A 160 -23.63 22.59 7.44
CA GLU A 160 -25.02 22.29 7.71
C GLU A 160 -25.82 23.56 7.94
#